data_88c0292820fa60a8e0f417d9835f73fe
#
_entry.id   88c0292820fa60a8e0f417d9835f73fe
#
_cell.length_a   1.000
_cell.length_b   1.000
_cell.length_c   1.000
_cell.angle_alpha   90.00
_cell.angle_beta   90.00
_cell.angle_gamma   90.00
#
_symmetry.space_group_name_H-M   'P 1'
#
loop_
_entity.id
_entity.type
_entity.pdbx_description
1 polymer ?
#
loop_
_entity_poly.entity_id
_entity_poly.type
_entity_poly.pdbx_seq_one_letter_code
_entity_poly.pdbx_strand_id
1 'polypeptide(L)'
;GKLIGDRNSEIVTSTLVSISALLSIFVLYQVIVNQYEENIVIATWINSGSLDVNWSMLIDPLSAVMLVVVTSVSSLVHIYSIGYMSHDPHKPRFMAYLSLFTFAMLMLVTSDNFVQLFFGWEGVGLCSYFLIGFWFKKESANAAAIKAFVVNRVGDFGFALGIFLIFYLFGTVNYSEVFQQIPSVIDKNLLFLGFEIKAIDLICLLLFIGAMGKSAQILLHTWLPDAMEGPTPVSALIHAATMVTAGVFLVVRCSPIYEYSPLILNLITIVGMTTAFFAATVALVQTDIKKIIAYSTCSQLGYMFFAAGVGAYNVAMFHLFT
;
A
#
# COMPACT_ATOMS: atom_id res chain seq x y z
N GLY A 1 -26.43 -6.73 -2.38
CA GLY A 1 -27.52 -5.89 -2.85
C GLY A 1 -28.73 -6.69 -3.29
N LYS A 2 -28.67 -7.38 -4.43
CA LYS A 2 -29.86 -8.06 -5.01
C LYS A 2 -30.48 -9.12 -4.08
N LEU A 3 -29.69 -9.83 -3.28
CA LEU A 3 -30.14 -10.89 -2.39
C LEU A 3 -30.67 -10.39 -1.03
N ILE A 4 -29.99 -9.41 -0.45
CA ILE A 4 -30.25 -8.96 0.93
C ILE A 4 -30.84 -7.54 1.02
N GLY A 5 -30.97 -6.84 -0.11
CA GLY A 5 -31.42 -5.45 -0.17
C GLY A 5 -30.31 -4.43 0.18
N ASP A 6 -30.58 -3.16 -0.09
CA ASP A 6 -29.60 -2.09 0.02
C ASP A 6 -29.22 -1.81 1.48
N ARG A 7 -30.22 -1.63 2.34
CA ARG A 7 -30.01 -1.34 3.77
C ARG A 7 -29.27 -2.45 4.51
N ASN A 8 -29.62 -3.70 4.23
CA ASN A 8 -28.94 -4.83 4.87
C ASN A 8 -27.50 -4.97 4.36
N SER A 9 -27.21 -4.63 3.09
CA SER A 9 -25.85 -4.60 2.57
C SER A 9 -24.99 -3.58 3.30
N GLU A 10 -25.51 -2.38 3.53
CA GLU A 10 -24.83 -1.32 4.30
C GLU A 10 -24.54 -1.77 5.75
N ILE A 11 -25.53 -2.35 6.42
CA ILE A 11 -25.39 -2.81 7.81
C ILE A 11 -24.36 -3.96 7.90
N VAL A 12 -24.49 -4.99 7.06
CA VAL A 12 -23.61 -6.16 7.11
C VAL A 12 -22.16 -5.76 6.85
N THR A 13 -21.88 -4.99 5.80
CA THR A 13 -20.49 -4.60 5.48
C THR A 13 -19.89 -3.72 6.57
N SER A 14 -20.62 -2.71 7.06
CA SER A 14 -20.14 -1.83 8.13
C SER A 14 -19.92 -2.58 9.43
N THR A 15 -20.81 -3.50 9.80
CA THR A 15 -20.68 -4.29 11.02
C THR A 15 -19.46 -5.23 10.95
N LEU A 16 -19.27 -5.94 9.84
CA LEU A 16 -18.15 -6.86 9.68
C LEU A 16 -16.80 -6.14 9.71
N VAL A 17 -16.68 -4.98 9.05
CA VAL A 17 -15.45 -4.18 9.10
C VAL A 17 -15.22 -3.59 10.50
N SER A 18 -16.28 -3.20 11.22
CA SER A 18 -16.16 -2.73 12.61
C SER A 18 -15.71 -3.86 13.55
N ILE A 19 -16.21 -5.08 13.36
CA ILE A 19 -15.71 -6.25 14.10
C ILE A 19 -14.22 -6.49 13.78
N SER A 20 -13.83 -6.39 12.51
CA SER A 20 -12.42 -6.50 12.12
C SER A 20 -11.55 -5.44 12.81
N ALA A 21 -12.04 -4.21 12.98
CA ALA A 21 -11.32 -3.17 13.71
C ALA A 21 -11.13 -3.52 15.19
N LEU A 22 -12.17 -4.04 15.86
CA LEU A 22 -12.05 -4.51 17.24
C LEU A 22 -11.06 -5.67 17.39
N LEU A 23 -11.10 -6.62 16.46
CA LEU A 23 -10.16 -7.75 16.45
C LEU A 23 -8.71 -7.26 16.20
N SER A 24 -8.51 -6.28 15.33
CA SER A 24 -7.18 -5.69 15.07
C SER A 24 -6.60 -5.01 16.32
N ILE A 25 -7.43 -4.31 17.10
CA ILE A 25 -7.01 -3.71 18.38
C ILE A 25 -6.62 -4.82 19.37
N PHE A 26 -7.37 -5.92 19.40
CA PHE A 26 -7.03 -7.07 20.24
C PHE A 26 -5.69 -7.69 19.83
N VAL A 27 -5.46 -7.87 18.50
CA VAL A 27 -4.18 -8.39 17.98
C VAL A 27 -3.04 -7.45 18.35
N LEU A 28 -3.20 -6.13 18.20
CA LEU A 28 -2.18 -5.16 18.59
C LEU A 28 -1.86 -5.25 20.09
N TYR A 29 -2.88 -5.41 20.93
CA TYR A 29 -2.69 -5.62 22.36
C TYR A 29 -1.86 -6.88 22.66
N GLN A 30 -2.15 -8.00 21.97
CA GLN A 30 -1.39 -9.24 22.13
C GLN A 30 0.07 -9.08 21.70
N VAL A 31 0.31 -8.39 20.58
CA VAL A 31 1.67 -8.14 20.08
C VAL A 31 2.47 -7.24 21.03
N ILE A 32 1.86 -6.16 21.56
CA ILE A 32 2.58 -5.21 22.42
C ILE A 32 2.79 -5.76 23.84
N VAL A 33 1.76 -6.34 24.44
CA VAL A 33 1.81 -6.74 25.84
C VAL A 33 2.37 -8.14 26.02
N ASN A 34 1.96 -9.08 25.18
CA ASN A 34 2.35 -10.49 25.28
C ASN A 34 3.52 -10.84 24.34
N GLN A 35 4.04 -9.87 23.57
CA GLN A 35 5.11 -10.08 22.58
C GLN A 35 4.81 -11.24 21.62
N TYR A 36 3.53 -11.36 21.24
CA TYR A 36 3.07 -12.41 20.36
C TYR A 36 3.43 -12.09 18.92
N GLU A 37 4.31 -12.90 18.35
CA GLU A 37 4.68 -12.84 16.93
C GLU A 37 4.53 -14.23 16.33
N GLU A 38 3.79 -14.34 15.23
CA GLU A 38 3.54 -15.64 14.61
C GLU A 38 3.31 -15.49 13.10
N ASN A 39 3.73 -16.50 12.36
CA ASN A 39 3.38 -16.67 10.95
C ASN A 39 2.39 -17.82 10.80
N ILE A 40 1.13 -17.51 10.52
CA ILE A 40 0.03 -18.46 10.41
C ILE A 40 -0.15 -18.81 8.94
N VAL A 41 0.25 -20.02 8.55
CA VAL A 41 0.00 -20.55 7.19
C VAL A 41 -1.44 -21.05 7.10
N ILE A 42 -2.22 -20.45 6.17
CA ILE A 42 -3.64 -20.80 5.95
C ILE A 42 -3.76 -21.89 4.90
N ALA A 43 -3.04 -21.74 3.79
CA ALA A 43 -3.10 -22.70 2.67
C ALA A 43 -1.86 -22.57 1.78
N THR A 44 -1.49 -23.63 1.09
CA THR A 44 -0.53 -23.57 -0.01
C THR A 44 -1.21 -22.96 -1.22
N TRP A 45 -0.60 -21.92 -1.81
CA TRP A 45 -1.16 -21.23 -2.96
C TRP A 45 -0.51 -21.63 -4.28
N ILE A 46 0.81 -21.50 -4.37
CA ILE A 46 1.58 -21.86 -5.56
C ILE A 46 2.70 -22.81 -5.12
N ASN A 47 2.75 -23.97 -5.73
CA ASN A 47 3.84 -24.92 -5.56
C ASN A 47 4.25 -25.42 -6.94
N SER A 48 5.40 -24.94 -7.43
CA SER A 48 5.92 -25.27 -8.75
C SER A 48 7.45 -25.25 -8.77
N GLY A 49 8.05 -26.43 -8.80
CA GLY A 49 9.50 -26.58 -8.75
C GLY A 49 10.08 -26.05 -7.43
N SER A 50 10.97 -25.07 -7.52
CA SER A 50 11.54 -24.39 -6.34
C SER A 50 10.69 -23.24 -5.79
N LEU A 51 9.64 -22.83 -6.52
CA LEU A 51 8.74 -21.77 -6.09
C LEU A 51 7.66 -22.36 -5.18
N ASP A 52 7.74 -22.04 -3.89
CA ASP A 52 6.73 -22.36 -2.89
C ASP A 52 6.18 -21.06 -2.31
N VAL A 53 4.88 -20.83 -2.49
CA VAL A 53 4.18 -19.64 -2.02
C VAL A 53 2.97 -20.07 -1.23
N ASN A 54 2.95 -19.71 0.03
CA ASN A 54 1.84 -19.97 0.91
C ASN A 54 0.93 -18.74 1.02
N TRP A 55 -0.32 -18.98 1.28
CA TRP A 55 -1.27 -17.99 1.73
C TRP A 55 -1.22 -17.95 3.24
N SER A 56 -0.67 -16.88 3.80
CA SER A 56 -0.32 -16.81 5.22
C SER A 56 -0.66 -15.45 5.82
N MET A 57 -0.64 -15.39 7.15
CA MET A 57 -0.80 -14.16 7.92
C MET A 57 0.41 -14.01 8.85
N LEU A 58 1.26 -13.04 8.53
CA LEU A 58 2.36 -12.64 9.39
C LEU A 58 1.85 -11.60 10.41
N ILE A 59 1.90 -11.98 11.68
CA ILE A 59 1.54 -11.11 12.81
C ILE A 59 2.84 -10.70 13.50
N ASP A 60 3.21 -9.44 13.32
CA ASP A 60 4.35 -8.79 13.95
C ASP A 60 3.99 -7.32 14.31
N PRO A 61 4.84 -6.55 15.00
CA PRO A 61 4.53 -5.17 15.37
C PRO A 61 4.12 -4.29 14.19
N LEU A 62 4.79 -4.44 13.04
CA LEU A 62 4.49 -3.63 11.85
C LEU A 62 3.11 -3.97 11.27
N SER A 63 2.81 -5.25 11.09
CA SER A 63 1.51 -5.68 10.58
C SER A 63 0.37 -5.34 11.56
N ALA A 64 0.59 -5.50 12.86
CA ALA A 64 -0.41 -5.21 13.88
C ALA A 64 -0.81 -3.72 13.90
N VAL A 65 0.17 -2.80 13.82
CA VAL A 65 -0.09 -1.36 13.70
C VAL A 65 -0.87 -1.06 12.41
N MET A 66 -0.46 -1.61 11.28
CA MET A 66 -1.15 -1.41 10.01
C MET A 66 -2.57 -1.99 10.01
N LEU A 67 -2.80 -3.14 10.63
CA LEU A 67 -4.13 -3.73 10.80
C LEU A 67 -5.07 -2.75 11.51
N VAL A 68 -4.63 -2.15 12.62
CA VAL A 68 -5.44 -1.18 13.37
C VAL A 68 -5.73 0.06 12.55
N VAL A 69 -4.73 0.65 11.89
CA VAL A 69 -4.90 1.84 11.06
C VAL A 69 -5.90 1.58 9.94
N VAL A 70 -5.68 0.51 9.17
CA VAL A 70 -6.52 0.18 8.01
C VAL A 70 -7.96 -0.12 8.41
N THR A 71 -8.17 -0.97 9.40
CA THR A 71 -9.52 -1.41 9.79
C THR A 71 -10.29 -0.32 10.52
N SER A 72 -9.65 0.48 11.37
CA SER A 72 -10.32 1.57 12.09
C SER A 72 -10.80 2.65 11.13
N VAL A 73 -9.92 3.13 10.24
CA VAL A 73 -10.30 4.13 9.23
C VAL A 73 -11.34 3.57 8.28
N SER A 74 -11.18 2.33 7.81
CA SER A 74 -12.17 1.69 6.94
C SER A 74 -13.54 1.55 7.61
N SER A 75 -13.58 1.19 8.90
CA SER A 75 -14.83 1.10 9.67
C SER A 75 -15.55 2.45 9.73
N LEU A 76 -14.84 3.53 10.06
CA LEU A 76 -15.40 4.88 10.10
C LEU A 76 -15.89 5.32 8.73
N VAL A 77 -15.13 5.02 7.66
CA VAL A 77 -15.54 5.33 6.28
C VAL A 77 -16.77 4.56 5.86
N HIS A 78 -16.90 3.26 6.22
CA HIS A 78 -18.11 2.49 5.93
C HIS A 78 -19.33 3.07 6.63
N ILE A 79 -19.23 3.41 7.92
CA ILE A 79 -20.33 4.02 8.69
C ILE A 79 -20.71 5.37 8.08
N TYR A 80 -19.73 6.24 7.78
CA TYR A 80 -19.96 7.54 7.14
C TYR A 80 -20.64 7.41 5.77
N SER A 81 -20.25 6.38 5.00
CA SER A 81 -20.77 6.12 3.66
C SER A 81 -22.27 5.80 3.64
N ILE A 82 -22.84 5.26 4.72
CA ILE A 82 -24.29 5.02 4.83
C ILE A 82 -25.07 6.33 4.64
N GLY A 83 -24.64 7.40 5.33
CA GLY A 83 -25.26 8.73 5.19
C GLY A 83 -24.89 9.41 3.88
N TYR A 84 -23.60 9.39 3.51
CA TYR A 84 -23.11 10.08 2.32
C TYR A 84 -23.75 9.56 1.02
N MET A 85 -23.90 8.23 0.89
CA MET A 85 -24.47 7.58 -0.29
C MET A 85 -26.01 7.42 -0.22
N SER A 86 -26.70 8.02 0.76
CA SER A 86 -28.12 7.81 1.02
C SER A 86 -29.03 8.05 -0.19
N HIS A 87 -28.65 8.93 -1.09
CA HIS A 87 -29.39 9.27 -2.31
C HIS A 87 -28.87 8.58 -3.59
N ASP A 88 -27.78 7.81 -3.52
CA ASP A 88 -27.22 7.12 -4.69
C ASP A 88 -27.92 5.77 -4.91
N PRO A 89 -28.34 5.44 -6.15
CA PRO A 89 -29.03 4.18 -6.45
C PRO A 89 -28.11 2.96 -6.40
N HIS A 90 -26.78 3.13 -6.31
CA HIS A 90 -25.80 2.06 -6.39
C HIS A 90 -25.07 1.79 -5.07
N LYS A 91 -25.71 2.07 -3.91
CA LYS A 91 -25.13 1.86 -2.57
C LYS A 91 -24.49 0.49 -2.35
N PRO A 92 -25.14 -0.64 -2.66
CA PRO A 92 -24.53 -1.96 -2.41
C PRO A 92 -23.26 -2.19 -3.20
N ARG A 93 -23.17 -1.67 -4.44
CA ARG A 93 -21.96 -1.73 -5.26
C ARG A 93 -20.82 -0.92 -4.60
N PHE A 94 -21.15 0.26 -4.07
CA PHE A 94 -20.18 1.10 -3.38
C PHE A 94 -19.62 0.42 -2.14
N MET A 95 -20.50 -0.11 -1.27
CA MET A 95 -20.10 -0.82 -0.06
C MET A 95 -19.27 -2.08 -0.36
N ALA A 96 -19.63 -2.81 -1.43
CA ALA A 96 -18.85 -3.97 -1.86
C ALA A 96 -17.42 -3.59 -2.31
N TYR A 97 -17.27 -2.49 -3.06
CA TYR A 97 -15.96 -2.02 -3.48
C TYR A 97 -15.09 -1.53 -2.31
N LEU A 98 -15.68 -0.84 -1.33
CA LEU A 98 -14.98 -0.44 -0.11
C LEU A 98 -14.49 -1.66 0.68
N SER A 99 -15.36 -2.66 0.84
CA SER A 99 -15.00 -3.89 1.55
C SER A 99 -13.92 -4.69 0.81
N LEU A 100 -14.01 -4.78 -0.52
CA LEU A 100 -13.00 -5.45 -1.35
C LEU A 100 -11.64 -4.73 -1.27
N PHE A 101 -11.66 -3.40 -1.27
CA PHE A 101 -10.46 -2.60 -1.11
C PHE A 101 -9.81 -2.84 0.26
N THR A 102 -10.60 -2.84 1.33
CA THR A 102 -10.11 -3.16 2.69
C THR A 102 -9.53 -4.55 2.76
N PHE A 103 -10.22 -5.56 2.19
CA PHE A 103 -9.70 -6.93 2.11
C PHE A 103 -8.33 -6.99 1.42
N ALA A 104 -8.21 -6.36 0.23
CA ALA A 104 -6.95 -6.36 -0.51
C ALA A 104 -5.81 -5.70 0.29
N MET A 105 -6.10 -4.63 1.02
CA MET A 105 -5.11 -3.98 1.88
C MET A 105 -4.72 -4.84 3.08
N LEU A 106 -5.66 -5.56 3.69
CA LEU A 106 -5.36 -6.51 4.77
C LEU A 106 -4.48 -7.65 4.29
N MET A 107 -4.75 -8.18 3.09
CA MET A 107 -3.89 -9.21 2.46
C MET A 107 -2.47 -8.70 2.20
N LEU A 108 -2.34 -7.43 1.85
CA LEU A 108 -1.05 -6.78 1.64
C LEU A 108 -0.25 -6.70 2.95
N VAL A 109 -0.84 -6.15 4.00
CA VAL A 109 -0.11 -5.86 5.25
C VAL A 109 0.18 -7.08 6.09
N THR A 110 -0.58 -8.17 5.93
CA THR A 110 -0.36 -9.45 6.64
C THR A 110 0.44 -10.46 5.84
N SER A 111 0.94 -10.11 4.65
CA SER A 111 1.74 -11.04 3.84
C SER A 111 3.06 -11.42 4.54
N ASP A 112 3.48 -12.68 4.39
CA ASP A 112 4.79 -13.18 4.80
C ASP A 112 5.76 -13.36 3.63
N ASN A 113 5.27 -13.13 2.40
CA ASN A 113 6.03 -13.31 1.18
C ASN A 113 5.72 -12.22 0.15
N PHE A 114 6.65 -11.99 -0.78
CA PHE A 114 6.54 -10.95 -1.80
C PHE A 114 5.42 -11.18 -2.81
N VAL A 115 5.02 -12.43 -3.07
CA VAL A 115 3.96 -12.75 -4.05
C VAL A 115 2.58 -12.44 -3.47
N GLN A 116 2.33 -12.80 -2.22
CA GLN A 116 1.09 -12.43 -1.53
C GLN A 116 1.00 -10.91 -1.32
N LEU A 117 2.12 -10.25 -0.99
CA LEU A 117 2.20 -8.80 -0.94
C LEU A 117 1.78 -8.18 -2.28
N PHE A 118 2.32 -8.71 -3.39
CA PHE A 118 2.00 -8.24 -4.73
C PHE A 118 0.53 -8.49 -5.11
N PHE A 119 -0.07 -9.60 -4.68
CA PHE A 119 -1.49 -9.84 -4.85
C PHE A 119 -2.34 -8.74 -4.19
N GLY A 120 -2.06 -8.43 -2.93
CA GLY A 120 -2.74 -7.32 -2.23
C GLY A 120 -2.48 -5.97 -2.90
N TRP A 121 -1.25 -5.74 -3.36
CA TRP A 121 -0.80 -4.54 -4.05
C TRP A 121 -1.59 -4.27 -5.34
N GLU A 122 -1.77 -5.29 -6.15
CA GLU A 122 -2.58 -5.26 -7.36
C GLU A 122 -4.08 -5.14 -7.05
N GLY A 123 -4.52 -5.83 -5.99
CA GLY A 123 -5.89 -5.78 -5.52
C GLY A 123 -6.32 -4.38 -5.11
N VAL A 124 -5.51 -3.65 -4.32
CA VAL A 124 -5.82 -2.25 -3.97
C VAL A 124 -5.77 -1.33 -5.19
N GLY A 125 -4.88 -1.60 -6.17
CA GLY A 125 -4.84 -0.88 -7.45
C GLY A 125 -6.12 -1.03 -8.25
N LEU A 126 -6.60 -2.26 -8.41
CA LEU A 126 -7.86 -2.56 -9.11
C LEU A 126 -9.08 -1.96 -8.39
N CYS A 127 -9.15 -2.12 -7.07
CA CYS A 127 -10.25 -1.58 -6.28
C CYS A 127 -10.27 -0.04 -6.34
N SER A 128 -9.11 0.62 -6.33
CA SER A 128 -9.03 2.07 -6.47
C SER A 128 -9.57 2.54 -7.82
N TYR A 129 -9.27 1.82 -8.90
CA TYR A 129 -9.83 2.09 -10.23
C TYR A 129 -11.36 2.07 -10.21
N PHE A 130 -11.98 1.03 -9.61
CA PHE A 130 -13.44 0.93 -9.48
C PHE A 130 -14.05 2.03 -8.58
N LEU A 131 -13.32 2.44 -7.55
CA LEU A 131 -13.78 3.43 -6.59
C LEU A 131 -13.63 4.86 -7.13
N ILE A 132 -12.52 5.20 -7.77
CA ILE A 132 -12.33 6.52 -8.40
C ILE A 132 -13.32 6.69 -9.56
N GLY A 133 -13.46 5.66 -10.40
CA GLY A 133 -14.41 5.60 -11.51
C GLY A 133 -15.84 5.20 -11.10
N PHE A 134 -16.23 5.31 -9.82
CA PHE A 134 -17.54 4.87 -9.34
C PHE A 134 -18.69 5.49 -10.12
N TRP A 135 -18.61 6.78 -10.38
CA TRP A 135 -19.54 7.51 -11.25
C TRP A 135 -19.10 7.43 -12.72
N PHE A 136 -19.10 6.23 -13.27
CA PHE A 136 -18.58 5.91 -14.61
C PHE A 136 -19.27 6.67 -15.77
N LYS A 137 -20.40 7.33 -15.54
CA LYS A 137 -21.04 8.22 -16.51
C LYS A 137 -20.36 9.59 -16.58
N LYS A 138 -19.51 9.94 -15.62
CA LYS A 138 -18.76 11.18 -15.57
C LYS A 138 -17.41 10.99 -16.25
N GLU A 139 -17.18 11.65 -17.38
CA GLU A 139 -15.95 11.50 -18.17
C GLU A 139 -14.69 11.82 -17.38
N SER A 140 -14.72 12.88 -16.54
CA SER A 140 -13.59 13.23 -15.68
C SER A 140 -13.24 12.14 -14.68
N ALA A 141 -14.23 11.44 -14.10
CA ALA A 141 -14.00 10.33 -13.18
C ALA A 141 -13.39 9.12 -13.91
N ASN A 142 -13.83 8.82 -15.14
CA ASN A 142 -13.25 7.75 -15.94
C ASN A 142 -11.80 8.07 -16.33
N ALA A 143 -11.52 9.28 -16.80
CA ALA A 143 -10.17 9.71 -17.13
C ALA A 143 -9.24 9.64 -15.91
N ALA A 144 -9.71 10.10 -14.74
CA ALA A 144 -8.97 10.03 -13.48
C ALA A 144 -8.68 8.58 -13.04
N ALA A 145 -9.68 7.69 -13.16
CA ALA A 145 -9.50 6.27 -12.83
C ALA A 145 -8.49 5.58 -13.74
N ILE A 146 -8.58 5.82 -15.06
CA ILE A 146 -7.61 5.28 -16.04
C ILE A 146 -6.21 5.82 -15.75
N LYS A 147 -6.07 7.14 -15.52
CA LYS A 147 -4.78 7.75 -15.19
C LYS A 147 -4.18 7.13 -13.93
N ALA A 148 -4.97 7.01 -12.84
CA ALA A 148 -4.52 6.40 -11.60
C ALA A 148 -4.05 4.96 -11.83
N PHE A 149 -4.80 4.17 -12.59
CA PHE A 149 -4.46 2.79 -12.89
C PHE A 149 -3.16 2.68 -13.70
N VAL A 150 -3.03 3.45 -14.80
CA VAL A 150 -1.86 3.38 -15.69
C VAL A 150 -0.60 3.86 -15.01
N VAL A 151 -0.65 4.99 -14.29
CA VAL A 151 0.52 5.53 -13.58
C VAL A 151 1.01 4.56 -12.50
N ASN A 152 0.09 3.95 -11.75
CA ASN A 152 0.46 2.94 -10.78
C ASN A 152 1.08 1.70 -11.42
N ARG A 153 0.60 1.27 -12.62
CA ARG A 153 1.19 0.13 -13.34
C ARG A 153 2.67 0.32 -13.70
N VAL A 154 3.11 1.54 -13.95
CA VAL A 154 4.54 1.81 -14.16
C VAL A 154 5.35 1.45 -12.91
N GLY A 155 4.86 1.82 -11.73
CA GLY A 155 5.47 1.42 -10.46
C GLY A 155 5.38 -0.09 -10.21
N ASP A 156 4.19 -0.67 -10.44
CA ASP A 156 3.90 -2.08 -10.22
C ASP A 156 4.79 -2.99 -11.10
N PHE A 157 5.13 -2.55 -12.33
CA PHE A 157 6.08 -3.24 -13.20
C PHE A 157 7.48 -3.28 -12.58
N GLY A 158 7.96 -2.16 -12.04
CA GLY A 158 9.23 -2.14 -11.31
C GLY A 158 9.22 -3.09 -10.11
N PHE A 159 8.12 -3.08 -9.33
CA PHE A 159 7.96 -3.98 -8.19
C PHE A 159 7.99 -5.46 -8.61
N ALA A 160 7.27 -5.84 -9.67
CA ALA A 160 7.27 -7.20 -10.20
C ALA A 160 8.67 -7.67 -10.63
N LEU A 161 9.43 -6.81 -11.32
CA LEU A 161 10.82 -7.10 -11.67
C LEU A 161 11.70 -7.28 -10.43
N GLY A 162 11.47 -6.49 -9.37
CA GLY A 162 12.14 -6.65 -8.09
C GLY A 162 11.87 -8.02 -7.47
N ILE A 163 10.63 -8.49 -7.47
CA ILE A 163 10.24 -9.82 -6.98
C ILE A 163 10.89 -10.94 -7.82
N PHE A 164 10.91 -10.81 -9.13
CA PHE A 164 11.57 -11.80 -10.00
C PHE A 164 13.08 -11.85 -9.73
N LEU A 165 13.71 -10.70 -9.51
CA LEU A 165 15.12 -10.64 -9.18
C LEU A 165 15.42 -11.25 -7.79
N ILE A 166 14.55 -11.02 -6.80
CA ILE A 166 14.63 -11.67 -5.49
C ILE A 166 14.57 -13.19 -5.66
N PHE A 167 13.59 -13.70 -6.37
CA PHE A 167 13.47 -15.14 -6.60
C PHE A 167 14.67 -15.71 -7.36
N TYR A 168 15.17 -15.01 -8.37
CA TYR A 168 16.34 -15.43 -9.14
C TYR A 168 17.62 -15.54 -8.29
N LEU A 169 17.80 -14.64 -7.33
CA LEU A 169 19.02 -14.59 -6.52
C LEU A 169 18.96 -15.47 -5.27
N PHE A 170 17.82 -15.55 -4.63
CA PHE A 170 17.62 -16.23 -3.35
C PHE A 170 16.92 -17.58 -3.48
N GLY A 171 16.26 -17.88 -4.62
CA GLY A 171 15.49 -19.10 -4.83
C GLY A 171 14.20 -19.19 -4.02
N THR A 172 13.86 -18.16 -3.27
CA THR A 172 12.66 -18.04 -2.43
C THR A 172 12.07 -16.64 -2.49
N VAL A 173 10.78 -16.52 -2.11
CA VAL A 173 10.07 -15.23 -2.00
C VAL A 173 9.60 -14.94 -0.58
N ASN A 174 9.88 -15.82 0.39
CA ASN A 174 9.51 -15.66 1.80
C ASN A 174 10.42 -14.65 2.48
N TYR A 175 9.87 -13.70 3.24
CA TYR A 175 10.64 -12.63 3.88
C TYR A 175 11.75 -13.18 4.78
N SER A 176 11.42 -14.11 5.67
CA SER A 176 12.38 -14.66 6.63
C SER A 176 13.58 -15.30 5.96
N GLU A 177 13.36 -16.06 4.88
CA GLU A 177 14.41 -16.74 4.13
C GLU A 177 15.24 -15.77 3.31
N VAL A 178 14.60 -14.78 2.65
CA VAL A 178 15.28 -13.74 1.88
C VAL A 178 16.18 -12.91 2.80
N PHE A 179 15.65 -12.46 3.94
CA PHE A 179 16.41 -11.60 4.87
C PHE A 179 17.60 -12.34 5.49
N GLN A 180 17.50 -13.63 5.79
CA GLN A 180 18.62 -14.44 6.28
C GLN A 180 19.72 -14.65 5.23
N GLN A 181 19.36 -14.69 3.95
CA GLN A 181 20.30 -14.94 2.86
C GLN A 181 20.96 -13.66 2.30
N ILE A 182 20.59 -12.46 2.73
CA ILE A 182 21.17 -11.19 2.25
C ILE A 182 22.69 -11.20 2.26
N PRO A 183 23.38 -11.66 3.34
CA PRO A 183 24.85 -11.66 3.39
C PRO A 183 25.51 -12.43 2.23
N SER A 184 24.83 -13.43 1.67
CA SER A 184 25.35 -14.24 0.57
C SER A 184 25.35 -13.54 -0.80
N VAL A 185 24.62 -12.42 -0.92
CA VAL A 185 24.35 -11.71 -2.19
C VAL A 185 24.95 -10.30 -2.22
N ILE A 186 25.45 -9.78 -1.08
CA ILE A 186 25.94 -8.40 -0.95
C ILE A 186 27.00 -8.05 -2.00
N ASP A 187 27.93 -8.96 -2.27
CA ASP A 187 29.04 -8.71 -3.19
C ASP A 187 28.75 -9.13 -4.64
N LYS A 188 27.55 -9.63 -4.92
CA LYS A 188 27.17 -10.01 -6.29
C LYS A 188 26.89 -8.76 -7.12
N ASN A 189 27.55 -8.66 -8.27
CA ASN A 189 27.27 -7.68 -9.29
C ASN A 189 26.45 -8.30 -10.43
N LEU A 190 25.55 -7.51 -10.97
CA LEU A 190 24.72 -7.86 -12.12
C LEU A 190 24.95 -6.86 -13.24
N LEU A 191 24.96 -7.34 -14.49
CA LEU A 191 24.96 -6.47 -15.64
C LEU A 191 23.51 -6.10 -15.97
N PHE A 192 23.13 -4.85 -15.71
CA PHE A 192 21.79 -4.34 -16.00
C PHE A 192 21.91 -3.13 -16.94
N LEU A 193 21.24 -3.19 -18.09
CA LEU A 193 21.28 -2.15 -19.14
C LEU A 193 22.72 -1.72 -19.56
N GLY A 194 23.69 -2.63 -19.46
CA GLY A 194 25.10 -2.35 -19.82
C GLY A 194 25.95 -1.77 -18.67
N PHE A 195 25.38 -1.61 -17.48
CA PHE A 195 26.09 -1.15 -16.28
C PHE A 195 26.23 -2.28 -15.27
N GLU A 196 27.39 -2.36 -14.60
CA GLU A 196 27.56 -3.22 -13.44
C GLU A 196 26.96 -2.56 -12.21
N ILE A 197 25.94 -3.20 -11.63
CA ILE A 197 25.23 -2.72 -10.45
C ILE A 197 25.23 -3.83 -9.40
N LYS A 198 25.38 -3.48 -8.14
CA LYS A 198 25.22 -4.45 -7.05
C LYS A 198 23.80 -5.02 -7.06
N ALA A 199 23.68 -6.32 -6.91
CA ALA A 199 22.41 -7.02 -6.94
C ALA A 199 21.40 -6.46 -5.91
N ILE A 200 21.86 -6.17 -4.69
CA ILE A 200 21.05 -5.57 -3.63
C ILE A 200 20.56 -4.17 -4.00
N ASP A 201 21.43 -3.32 -4.56
CA ASP A 201 21.03 -1.97 -4.99
C ASP A 201 19.95 -2.03 -6.07
N LEU A 202 20.05 -2.98 -7.01
CA LEU A 202 19.06 -3.17 -8.05
C LEU A 202 17.72 -3.65 -7.48
N ILE A 203 17.71 -4.62 -6.55
CA ILE A 203 16.49 -5.04 -5.85
C ILE A 203 15.84 -3.85 -5.16
N CYS A 204 16.61 -3.12 -4.33
CA CYS A 204 16.13 -1.96 -3.59
C CYS A 204 15.53 -0.90 -4.51
N LEU A 205 16.20 -0.59 -5.63
CA LEU A 205 15.72 0.36 -6.63
C LEU A 205 14.38 -0.07 -7.23
N LEU A 206 14.26 -1.33 -7.64
CA LEU A 206 13.06 -1.87 -8.28
C LEU A 206 11.87 -1.89 -7.31
N LEU A 207 12.09 -2.31 -6.06
CA LEU A 207 11.07 -2.23 -5.01
C LEU A 207 10.66 -0.78 -4.73
N PHE A 208 11.62 0.16 -4.71
CA PHE A 208 11.33 1.57 -4.48
C PHE A 208 10.54 2.20 -5.63
N ILE A 209 10.77 1.81 -6.89
CA ILE A 209 9.95 2.26 -8.03
C ILE A 209 8.49 1.86 -7.81
N GLY A 210 8.23 0.65 -7.31
CA GLY A 210 6.89 0.22 -6.89
C GLY A 210 6.30 1.11 -5.80
N ALA A 211 7.08 1.38 -4.76
CA ALA A 211 6.68 2.25 -3.65
C ALA A 211 6.36 3.67 -4.11
N MET A 212 7.16 4.25 -5.03
CA MET A 212 6.93 5.57 -5.62
C MET A 212 5.59 5.69 -6.32
N GLY A 213 5.17 4.65 -7.05
CA GLY A 213 3.88 4.61 -7.75
C GLY A 213 2.70 4.74 -6.79
N LYS A 214 2.58 3.82 -5.83
CA LYS A 214 1.46 3.80 -4.87
C LYS A 214 1.46 5.01 -3.94
N SER A 215 2.63 5.44 -3.49
CA SER A 215 2.75 6.58 -2.58
C SER A 215 2.91 7.92 -3.28
N ALA A 216 2.60 7.98 -4.55
CA ALA A 216 2.55 9.23 -5.33
C ALA A 216 3.78 10.14 -5.11
N GLN A 217 4.99 9.56 -5.17
CA GLN A 217 6.21 10.34 -5.08
C GLN A 217 6.48 11.09 -6.40
N ILE A 218 7.35 12.07 -6.36
CA ILE A 218 7.69 12.89 -7.54
C ILE A 218 7.92 12.01 -8.77
N LEU A 219 7.53 12.48 -9.96
CA LEU A 219 7.38 11.78 -11.24
C LEU A 219 6.10 10.92 -11.35
N LEU A 220 5.71 10.18 -10.31
CA LEU A 220 4.52 9.32 -10.32
C LEU A 220 3.35 9.88 -9.48
N HIS A 221 3.39 11.14 -9.06
CA HIS A 221 2.39 11.77 -8.17
C HIS A 221 1.11 12.23 -8.87
N THR A 222 1.12 12.37 -10.18
CA THR A 222 0.09 13.09 -10.94
C THR A 222 -1.31 12.46 -10.89
N TRP A 223 -1.43 11.20 -10.50
CA TRP A 223 -2.70 10.50 -10.38
C TRP A 223 -3.47 10.87 -9.11
N LEU A 224 -2.74 11.23 -8.01
CA LEU A 224 -3.34 11.38 -6.69
C LEU A 224 -4.32 12.58 -6.61
N PRO A 225 -3.99 13.78 -7.12
CA PRO A 225 -4.94 14.90 -7.14
C PRO A 225 -6.16 14.64 -8.03
N ASP A 226 -6.01 13.90 -9.12
CA ASP A 226 -7.12 13.57 -10.01
C ASP A 226 -8.02 12.48 -9.42
N ALA A 227 -7.49 11.61 -8.56
CA ALA A 227 -8.28 10.61 -7.83
C ALA A 227 -9.39 11.23 -6.94
N MET A 228 -9.32 12.55 -6.68
CA MET A 228 -10.35 13.29 -5.97
C MET A 228 -11.69 13.44 -6.72
N GLU A 229 -11.76 13.03 -7.99
CA GLU A 229 -13.00 12.93 -8.77
C GLU A 229 -13.97 11.86 -8.23
N GLY A 230 -13.47 10.88 -7.48
CA GLY A 230 -14.28 9.88 -6.80
C GLY A 230 -15.11 10.43 -5.63
N PRO A 231 -16.04 9.62 -5.09
CA PRO A 231 -16.81 9.95 -3.88
C PRO A 231 -15.87 10.29 -2.70
N THR A 232 -16.25 11.25 -1.86
CA THR A 232 -15.41 11.70 -0.75
C THR A 232 -14.97 10.58 0.22
N PRO A 233 -15.85 9.59 0.58
CA PRO A 233 -15.39 8.45 1.40
C PRO A 233 -14.26 7.64 0.76
N VAL A 234 -14.25 7.55 -0.57
CA VAL A 234 -13.17 6.88 -1.32
C VAL A 234 -11.86 7.65 -1.17
N SER A 235 -11.93 8.97 -1.35
CA SER A 235 -10.74 9.81 -1.17
C SER A 235 -10.19 9.67 0.25
N ALA A 236 -11.05 9.68 1.27
CA ALA A 236 -10.64 9.47 2.65
C ALA A 236 -9.94 8.11 2.85
N LEU A 237 -10.51 7.02 2.31
CA LEU A 237 -9.93 5.68 2.47
C LEU A 237 -8.58 5.53 1.73
N ILE A 238 -8.50 5.97 0.48
CA ILE A 238 -7.29 5.85 -0.35
C ILE A 238 -6.14 6.66 0.25
N HIS A 239 -6.42 7.90 0.70
CA HIS A 239 -5.38 8.86 1.09
C HIS A 239 -4.95 8.73 2.55
N ALA A 240 -5.83 8.30 3.47
CA ALA A 240 -5.51 8.30 4.89
C ALA A 240 -4.72 7.04 5.32
N ALA A 241 -5.24 5.84 5.06
CA ALA A 241 -4.75 4.66 5.78
C ALA A 241 -4.32 3.50 4.87
N THR A 242 -4.48 3.61 3.53
CA THR A 242 -4.45 2.39 2.74
C THR A 242 -3.51 2.46 1.53
N MET A 243 -3.99 2.81 0.34
CA MET A 243 -3.21 2.66 -0.89
C MET A 243 -1.90 3.45 -0.88
N VAL A 244 -1.95 4.71 -0.46
CA VAL A 244 -0.77 5.58 -0.48
C VAL A 244 0.26 5.24 0.60
N THR A 245 -0.17 4.59 1.69
CA THR A 245 0.72 4.14 2.76
C THR A 245 1.40 2.80 2.44
N ALA A 246 0.88 2.05 1.44
CA ALA A 246 1.45 0.76 1.03
C ALA A 246 2.91 0.85 0.60
N GLY A 247 3.33 1.95 -0.07
CA GLY A 247 4.72 2.14 -0.45
C GLY A 247 5.63 2.40 0.75
N VAL A 248 5.19 3.17 1.75
CA VAL A 248 5.94 3.37 2.99
C VAL A 248 6.05 2.04 3.75
N PHE A 249 4.94 1.30 3.86
CA PHE A 249 4.93 -0.05 4.44
C PHE A 249 5.94 -0.98 3.75
N LEU A 250 5.98 -0.98 2.42
CA LEU A 250 6.92 -1.81 1.65
C LEU A 250 8.38 -1.48 2.00
N VAL A 251 8.75 -0.20 2.06
CA VAL A 251 10.11 0.20 2.40
C VAL A 251 10.45 -0.18 3.85
N VAL A 252 9.55 0.02 4.79
CA VAL A 252 9.74 -0.38 6.18
C VAL A 252 9.81 -1.90 6.33
N ARG A 253 8.94 -2.66 5.65
CA ARG A 253 8.96 -4.14 5.65
C ARG A 253 10.26 -4.69 5.10
N CYS A 254 10.80 -4.06 4.07
CA CYS A 254 12.04 -4.44 3.42
C CYS A 254 13.28 -3.74 4.00
N SER A 255 13.15 -3.07 5.16
CA SER A 255 14.29 -2.39 5.79
C SER A 255 15.53 -3.29 5.93
N PRO A 256 15.43 -4.61 6.25
CA PRO A 256 16.61 -5.46 6.31
C PRO A 256 17.38 -5.56 4.98
N ILE A 257 16.72 -5.36 3.83
CA ILE A 257 17.40 -5.31 2.52
C ILE A 257 17.96 -3.92 2.27
N TYR A 258 17.20 -2.87 2.58
CA TYR A 258 17.59 -1.48 2.33
C TYR A 258 18.82 -1.04 3.13
N GLU A 259 19.01 -1.56 4.34
CA GLU A 259 20.20 -1.27 5.17
C GLU A 259 21.53 -1.65 4.50
N TYR A 260 21.50 -2.62 3.58
CA TYR A 260 22.69 -3.00 2.80
C TYR A 260 22.87 -2.17 1.51
N SER A 261 22.00 -1.20 1.25
CA SER A 261 22.02 -0.32 0.07
C SER A 261 22.01 1.17 0.45
N PRO A 262 23.10 1.73 0.99
CA PRO A 262 23.18 3.14 1.33
C PRO A 262 22.91 4.07 0.15
N LEU A 263 23.25 3.63 -1.08
CA LEU A 263 22.99 4.38 -2.30
C LEU A 263 21.50 4.61 -2.50
N ILE A 264 20.70 3.56 -2.35
CA ILE A 264 19.25 3.66 -2.56
C ILE A 264 18.55 4.32 -1.36
N LEU A 265 19.03 4.15 -0.13
CA LEU A 265 18.54 4.91 1.02
C LEU A 265 18.72 6.41 0.81
N ASN A 266 19.88 6.86 0.31
CA ASN A 266 20.10 8.25 -0.06
C ASN A 266 19.14 8.71 -1.16
N LEU A 267 18.89 7.88 -2.18
CA LEU A 267 17.91 8.17 -3.23
C LEU A 267 16.50 8.34 -2.65
N ILE A 268 16.07 7.44 -1.76
CA ILE A 268 14.76 7.51 -1.06
C ILE A 268 14.66 8.82 -0.28
N THR A 269 15.72 9.19 0.45
CA THR A 269 15.81 10.44 1.20
C THR A 269 15.61 11.66 0.29
N ILE A 270 16.35 11.73 -0.83
CA ILE A 270 16.28 12.85 -1.78
C ILE A 270 14.89 12.91 -2.43
N VAL A 271 14.36 11.78 -2.90
CA VAL A 271 13.02 11.72 -3.52
C VAL A 271 11.95 12.13 -2.51
N GLY A 272 12.01 11.63 -1.26
CA GLY A 272 11.08 11.99 -0.21
C GLY A 272 11.09 13.48 0.11
N MET A 273 12.27 14.05 0.33
CA MET A 273 12.44 15.48 0.62
C MET A 273 11.95 16.34 -0.55
N THR A 274 12.32 16.00 -1.78
CA THR A 274 11.90 16.73 -2.97
C THR A 274 10.39 16.69 -3.16
N THR A 275 9.78 15.52 -2.95
CA THR A 275 8.32 15.35 -3.01
C THR A 275 7.63 16.18 -1.94
N ALA A 276 8.13 16.16 -0.70
CA ALA A 276 7.56 16.92 0.42
C ALA A 276 7.52 18.42 0.11
N PHE A 277 8.63 18.98 -0.36
CA PHE A 277 8.72 20.38 -0.70
C PHE A 277 7.88 20.74 -1.93
N PHE A 278 8.02 19.98 -3.02
CA PHE A 278 7.30 20.23 -4.26
C PHE A 278 5.78 20.17 -4.05
N ALA A 279 5.27 19.12 -3.41
CA ALA A 279 3.84 18.97 -3.19
C ALA A 279 3.27 20.08 -2.27
N ALA A 280 4.02 20.49 -1.23
CA ALA A 280 3.61 21.60 -0.37
C ALA A 280 3.50 22.93 -1.15
N THR A 281 4.47 23.24 -2.01
CA THR A 281 4.41 24.47 -2.82
C THR A 281 3.25 24.45 -3.82
N VAL A 282 2.95 23.30 -4.44
CA VAL A 282 1.80 23.16 -5.33
C VAL A 282 0.49 23.30 -4.58
N ALA A 283 0.40 22.78 -3.34
CA ALA A 283 -0.82 22.89 -2.51
C ALA A 283 -1.21 24.37 -2.26
N LEU A 284 -0.23 25.27 -2.12
CA LEU A 284 -0.48 26.70 -1.86
C LEU A 284 -1.23 27.42 -2.99
N VAL A 285 -1.13 26.93 -4.22
CA VAL A 285 -1.74 27.56 -5.40
C VAL A 285 -3.01 26.85 -5.88
N GLN A 286 -3.42 25.79 -5.21
CA GLN A 286 -4.67 25.10 -5.54
C GLN A 286 -5.90 25.86 -5.02
N THR A 287 -6.97 25.87 -5.80
CA THR A 287 -8.26 26.49 -5.42
C THR A 287 -9.30 25.46 -4.97
N ASP A 288 -9.11 24.18 -5.29
CA ASP A 288 -10.00 23.09 -4.89
C ASP A 288 -9.51 22.47 -3.60
N ILE A 289 -10.34 22.48 -2.55
CA ILE A 289 -9.98 21.95 -1.22
C ILE A 289 -9.58 20.46 -1.28
N LYS A 290 -10.23 19.64 -2.13
CA LYS A 290 -9.84 18.23 -2.29
C LYS A 290 -8.45 18.10 -2.89
N LYS A 291 -8.09 18.95 -3.87
CA LYS A 291 -6.75 18.95 -4.46
C LYS A 291 -5.69 19.46 -3.47
N ILE A 292 -6.02 20.46 -2.63
CA ILE A 292 -5.15 20.91 -1.54
C ILE A 292 -4.83 19.74 -0.62
N ILE A 293 -5.83 18.99 -0.18
CA ILE A 293 -5.67 17.81 0.69
C ILE A 293 -4.83 16.73 -0.01
N ALA A 294 -5.03 16.48 -1.31
CA ALA A 294 -4.25 15.51 -2.06
C ALA A 294 -2.76 15.87 -2.12
N TYR A 295 -2.43 17.12 -2.42
CA TYR A 295 -1.02 17.57 -2.43
C TYR A 295 -0.43 17.61 -1.01
N SER A 296 -1.23 17.94 0.01
CA SER A 296 -0.82 17.79 1.41
C SER A 296 -0.46 16.33 1.72
N THR A 297 -1.29 15.38 1.28
CA THR A 297 -0.99 13.95 1.45
C THR A 297 0.30 13.55 0.74
N CYS A 298 0.53 13.99 -0.52
CA CYS A 298 1.81 13.76 -1.20
C CYS A 298 3.00 14.28 -0.39
N SER A 299 2.87 15.47 0.19
CA SER A 299 3.90 16.09 1.02
C SER A 299 4.19 15.27 2.28
N GLN A 300 3.14 14.81 2.99
CA GLN A 300 3.30 14.00 4.19
C GLN A 300 3.92 12.63 3.89
N LEU A 301 3.56 11.99 2.78
CA LEU A 301 4.22 10.78 2.32
C LEU A 301 5.70 11.04 1.99
N GLY A 302 6.03 12.18 1.41
CA GLY A 302 7.41 12.61 1.21
C GLY A 302 8.22 12.65 2.52
N TYR A 303 7.65 13.18 3.62
CA TYR A 303 8.28 13.14 4.94
C TYR A 303 8.49 11.72 5.46
N MET A 304 7.52 10.80 5.24
CA MET A 304 7.67 9.41 5.64
C MET A 304 8.82 8.71 4.87
N PHE A 305 8.93 8.96 3.55
CA PHE A 305 10.05 8.44 2.76
C PHE A 305 11.38 9.07 3.15
N PHE A 306 11.40 10.36 3.44
CA PHE A 306 12.59 11.02 3.99
C PHE A 306 13.04 10.35 5.29
N ALA A 307 12.13 10.11 6.22
CA ALA A 307 12.43 9.44 7.48
C ALA A 307 12.92 7.99 7.26
N ALA A 308 12.26 7.23 6.37
CA ALA A 308 12.67 5.87 6.03
C ALA A 308 14.05 5.83 5.35
N GLY A 309 14.35 6.78 4.48
CA GLY A 309 15.62 6.89 3.76
C GLY A 309 16.81 7.21 4.67
N VAL A 310 16.62 7.92 5.78
CA VAL A 310 17.65 8.13 6.79
C VAL A 310 17.74 6.99 7.82
N GLY A 311 17.01 5.88 7.62
CA GLY A 311 16.99 4.73 8.51
C GLY A 311 16.06 4.87 9.73
N ALA A 312 15.27 5.95 9.82
CA ALA A 312 14.34 6.19 10.94
C ALA A 312 12.96 5.56 10.65
N TYR A 313 12.92 4.24 10.42
CA TYR A 313 11.70 3.51 10.04
C TYR A 313 10.57 3.64 11.07
N ASN A 314 10.90 3.60 12.36
CA ASN A 314 9.93 3.77 13.43
C ASN A 314 9.28 5.17 13.39
N VAL A 315 10.04 6.22 13.04
CA VAL A 315 9.53 7.58 12.89
C VAL A 315 8.60 7.68 11.71
N ALA A 316 8.94 7.03 10.57
CA ALA A 316 8.07 6.97 9.41
C ALA A 316 6.73 6.32 9.74
N MET A 317 6.74 5.19 10.48
CA MET A 317 5.53 4.51 10.91
C MET A 317 4.74 5.28 11.97
N PHE A 318 5.41 5.96 12.88
CA PHE A 318 4.75 6.83 13.85
C PHE A 318 4.02 8.00 13.15
N HIS A 319 4.67 8.61 12.17
CA HIS A 319 4.05 9.68 11.37
C HIS A 319 2.87 9.18 10.52
N LEU A 320 2.92 7.93 10.05
CA LEU A 320 1.81 7.30 9.33
C LEU A 320 0.60 7.10 10.26
N PHE A 321 0.84 6.77 11.52
CA PHE A 321 -0.22 6.54 12.50
C PHE A 321 -0.89 7.86 12.96
N THR A 322 -0.11 8.94 13.13
CA THR A 322 -0.58 10.25 13.59
C THR A 322 -1.11 11.13 12.48
#